data_15029c72e48fbb39df6c8952e377437e
#
_entry.id   15029c72e48fbb39df6c8952e377437e
#
_cell.length_a   1.000
_cell.length_b   1.000
_cell.length_c   1.000
_cell.angle_alpha   90.00
_cell.angle_beta   90.00
_cell.angle_gamma   90.00
#
_symmetry.space_group_name_H-M   'P 1'
#
loop_
_entity.id
_entity.type
_entity.pdbx_description
1 polymer ?
#
loop_
_entity_poly.entity_id
_entity_poly.type
_entity_poly.pdbx_seq_one_letter_code
_entity_poly.pdbx_strand_id
1 'polypeptide(L)'
;GTSTAAALGGNVKLALYGANPVEVSRNAATVNLAASALQLNRGDLYIAFQAIANTLTELKEIDYVNFLIVDHPVGLDVANTLPMGSFGRSLSEDLSSVYEQRLSRRVGLNESAEDKSLSANVTLYYPLAGVPGLLSEVRSLSFANQKPSDMIVQIMRELSKGASVSEIDSPPLNLLVEMLT
;
A
#
# COMPACT_ATOMS: atom_id res chain seq x y z
N GLY A 1 11.30 13.84 23.46
CA GLY A 1 9.88 13.70 23.27
C GLY A 1 9.17 15.00 23.00
N THR A 2 9.61 15.78 22.01
CA THR A 2 8.88 16.97 21.58
C THR A 2 8.08 16.62 20.35
N SER A 3 6.91 16.27 20.61
CA SER A 3 5.68 16.83 20.10
C SER A 3 5.30 16.44 18.70
N THR A 4 4.90 15.20 18.52
CA THR A 4 3.84 14.84 17.57
C THR A 4 2.61 15.77 17.79
N ALA A 5 2.35 16.21 19.00
CA ALA A 5 1.24 17.10 19.36
C ALA A 5 1.36 18.54 18.80
N ALA A 6 2.56 19.09 18.63
CA ALA A 6 2.74 20.41 18.03
C ALA A 6 2.66 20.37 16.50
N ALA A 7 3.06 19.26 15.89
CA ALA A 7 2.90 19.03 14.44
C ALA A 7 1.45 18.72 14.04
N LEU A 8 0.62 18.26 14.98
CA LEU A 8 -0.77 17.84 14.75
C LEU A 8 -1.82 18.91 15.12
N GLY A 9 -1.48 20.21 15.07
CA GLY A 9 -2.46 21.29 15.32
C GLY A 9 -2.93 21.37 16.77
N GLY A 10 -2.03 21.11 17.69
CA GLY A 10 -2.04 21.70 19.07
C GLY A 10 -2.93 21.03 20.04
N ASN A 11 -3.84 20.22 20.10
CA ASN A 11 -4.54 19.65 21.27
C ASN A 11 -5.23 18.28 21.07
N VAL A 12 -5.15 17.68 19.87
CA VAL A 12 -5.73 16.37 19.64
C VAL A 12 -4.79 15.28 20.15
N LYS A 13 -5.20 14.59 21.20
CA LYS A 13 -4.48 13.42 21.68
C LYS A 13 -5.03 12.19 20.97
N LEU A 14 -4.17 11.50 20.21
CA LEU A 14 -4.50 10.17 19.75
C LEU A 14 -4.53 9.21 20.93
N ALA A 15 -5.65 8.57 21.13
CA ALA A 15 -5.85 7.56 22.15
C ALA A 15 -6.18 6.21 21.51
N LEU A 16 -5.79 5.14 22.18
CA LEU A 16 -6.12 3.78 21.78
C LEU A 16 -7.57 3.44 22.16
N TYR A 17 -8.21 2.56 21.41
CA TYR A 17 -9.59 2.14 21.61
C TYR A 17 -9.72 0.63 21.78
N GLY A 18 -10.55 0.22 22.74
CA GLY A 18 -10.86 -1.18 23.01
C GLY A 18 -9.93 -1.85 24.03
N ALA A 19 -10.26 -3.10 24.35
CA ALA A 19 -9.49 -3.89 25.32
C ALA A 19 -8.15 -4.38 24.73
N ASN A 20 -8.13 -4.67 23.43
CA ASN A 20 -6.95 -5.08 22.66
C ASN A 20 -6.71 -4.11 21.49
N PRO A 21 -6.23 -2.90 21.79
CA PRO A 21 -6.16 -1.84 20.78
C PRO A 21 -5.05 -2.04 19.76
N VAL A 22 -4.15 -2.97 19.98
CA VAL A 22 -3.08 -3.32 19.05
C VAL A 22 -3.05 -4.83 18.89
N GLU A 23 -3.18 -5.27 17.65
CA GLU A 23 -3.07 -6.67 17.28
C GLU A 23 -1.91 -6.84 16.30
N VAL A 24 -1.13 -7.91 16.49
CA VAL A 24 -0.05 -8.27 15.57
C VAL A 24 -0.38 -9.63 14.95
N SER A 25 -0.43 -9.66 13.63
CA SER A 25 -0.63 -10.90 12.88
C SER A 25 0.38 -10.97 11.74
N ARG A 26 1.19 -12.02 11.75
CA ARG A 26 2.31 -12.18 10.83
C ARG A 26 3.27 -10.98 10.93
N ASN A 27 3.42 -10.21 9.83
CA ASN A 27 4.28 -9.04 9.73
C ASN A 27 3.50 -7.71 9.75
N ALA A 28 2.24 -7.73 10.17
CA ALA A 28 1.38 -6.56 10.25
C ALA A 28 0.96 -6.25 11.69
N ALA A 29 0.99 -4.98 12.05
CA ALA A 29 0.31 -4.47 13.23
C ALA A 29 -0.99 -3.78 12.82
N THR A 30 -2.08 -4.03 13.55
CA THR A 30 -3.33 -3.28 13.42
C THR A 30 -3.51 -2.43 14.67
N VAL A 31 -3.61 -1.13 14.51
CA VAL A 31 -3.76 -0.16 15.59
C VAL A 31 -5.16 0.43 15.56
N ASN A 32 -5.90 0.26 16.65
CA ASN A 32 -7.25 0.76 16.79
C ASN A 32 -7.26 2.03 17.66
N LEU A 33 -7.72 3.12 17.09
CA LEU A 33 -7.73 4.44 17.71
C LEU A 33 -9.13 4.83 18.15
N ALA A 34 -9.19 5.69 19.16
CA ALA A 34 -10.44 6.27 19.63
C ALA A 34 -10.99 7.32 18.65
N ALA A 35 -12.28 7.63 18.77
CA ALA A 35 -12.99 8.60 17.93
C ALA A 35 -12.37 10.01 17.93
N SER A 36 -11.57 10.36 18.94
CA SER A 36 -10.83 11.63 18.97
C SER A 36 -9.91 11.82 17.76
N ALA A 37 -9.45 10.74 17.13
CA ALA A 37 -8.66 10.80 15.91
C ALA A 37 -9.43 11.45 14.74
N LEU A 38 -10.76 11.37 14.71
CA LEU A 38 -11.61 12.01 13.69
C LEU A 38 -11.69 13.54 13.81
N GLN A 39 -11.15 14.11 14.88
CA GLN A 39 -11.03 15.57 15.03
C GLN A 39 -9.91 16.16 14.15
N LEU A 40 -8.97 15.32 13.72
CA LEU A 40 -7.95 15.70 12.76
C LEU A 40 -8.53 15.74 11.34
N ASN A 41 -8.07 16.70 10.53
CA ASN A 41 -8.33 16.63 9.10
C ASN A 41 -7.61 15.41 8.48
N ARG A 42 -7.98 15.03 7.26
CA ARG A 42 -7.46 13.81 6.62
C ARG A 42 -5.95 13.85 6.38
N GLY A 43 -5.40 15.01 6.05
CA GLY A 43 -3.96 15.18 5.83
C GLY A 43 -3.18 14.98 7.13
N ASP A 44 -3.60 15.62 8.21
CA ASP A 44 -2.97 15.48 9.52
C ASP A 44 -3.09 14.06 10.06
N LEU A 45 -4.25 13.44 9.87
CA LEU A 45 -4.46 12.03 10.24
C LEU A 45 -3.52 11.10 9.47
N TYR A 46 -3.33 11.33 8.17
CA TYR A 46 -2.39 10.57 7.37
C TYR A 46 -0.95 10.71 7.88
N ILE A 47 -0.52 11.94 8.21
CA ILE A 47 0.80 12.21 8.77
C ILE A 47 0.98 11.49 10.12
N ALA A 48 -0.04 11.53 10.97
CA ALA A 48 -0.03 10.82 12.25
C ALA A 48 0.10 9.30 12.07
N PHE A 49 -0.63 8.73 11.13
CA PHE A 49 -0.54 7.31 10.80
C PHE A 49 0.85 6.94 10.27
N GLN A 50 1.43 7.76 9.42
CA GLN A 50 2.77 7.52 8.92
C GLN A 50 3.82 7.60 10.03
N ALA A 51 3.68 8.52 10.98
CA ALA A 51 4.57 8.62 12.13
C ALA A 51 4.49 7.37 13.02
N ILE A 52 3.29 6.87 13.29
CA ILE A 52 3.08 5.62 14.03
C ILE A 52 3.67 4.43 13.26
N ALA A 53 3.40 4.34 11.95
CA ALA A 53 3.91 3.28 11.11
C ALA A 53 5.45 3.27 11.08
N ASN A 54 6.09 4.42 10.91
CA ASN A 54 7.55 4.52 10.95
C ASN A 54 8.12 4.05 12.30
N THR A 55 7.43 4.37 13.40
CA THR A 55 7.85 3.94 14.74
C THR A 55 7.71 2.42 14.92
N LEU A 56 6.59 1.85 14.53
CA LEU A 56 6.34 0.42 14.73
C LEU A 56 7.16 -0.46 13.78
N THR A 57 7.46 0.02 12.59
CA THR A 57 8.32 -0.69 11.62
C THR A 57 9.83 -0.62 11.97
N GLU A 58 10.22 -0.01 13.10
CA GLU A 58 11.54 -0.24 13.70
C GLU A 58 11.65 -1.65 14.29
N LEU A 59 10.53 -2.26 14.66
CA LEU A 59 10.49 -3.65 15.10
C LEU A 59 10.64 -4.55 13.87
N LYS A 60 11.58 -5.50 13.91
CA LYS A 60 11.91 -6.38 12.79
C LYS A 60 10.74 -7.25 12.31
N GLU A 61 9.79 -7.51 13.20
CA GLU A 61 8.63 -8.33 12.95
C GLU A 61 7.49 -7.58 12.26
N ILE A 62 7.59 -6.24 12.15
CA ILE A 62 6.52 -5.40 11.60
C ILE A 62 6.98 -4.73 10.31
N ASP A 63 6.38 -5.09 9.20
CA ASP A 63 6.65 -4.50 7.89
C ASP A 63 5.67 -3.38 7.56
N TYR A 64 4.44 -3.46 8.07
CA TYR A 64 3.40 -2.45 7.84
C TYR A 64 2.36 -2.40 8.95
N VAL A 65 1.62 -1.29 8.97
CA VAL A 65 0.62 -0.99 9.99
C VAL A 65 -0.71 -0.67 9.32
N ASN A 66 -1.77 -1.27 9.83
CA ASN A 66 -3.16 -0.96 9.50
C ASN A 66 -3.78 -0.13 10.61
N PHE A 67 -4.72 0.73 10.28
CA PHE A 67 -5.39 1.58 11.25
C PHE A 67 -6.90 1.42 11.21
N LEU A 68 -7.46 1.35 12.40
CA LEU A 68 -8.90 1.42 12.63
C LEU A 68 -9.19 2.64 13.52
N ILE A 69 -10.39 3.18 13.41
CA ILE A 69 -10.94 4.12 14.37
C ILE A 69 -12.27 3.54 14.84
N VAL A 70 -12.37 3.26 16.14
CA VAL A 70 -13.55 2.63 16.75
C VAL A 70 -13.98 1.40 15.95
N ASP A 71 -13.04 0.47 15.78
CA ASP A 71 -13.18 -0.81 15.04
C ASP A 71 -13.45 -0.69 13.52
N HIS A 72 -13.42 0.51 12.94
CA HIS A 72 -13.70 0.73 11.52
C HIS A 72 -12.47 1.22 10.75
N PRO A 73 -12.24 0.72 9.53
CA PRO A 73 -11.19 1.24 8.65
C PRO A 73 -11.40 2.73 8.35
N VAL A 74 -10.30 3.47 8.30
CA VAL A 74 -10.33 4.90 7.99
C VAL A 74 -10.31 5.12 6.48
N GLY A 75 -11.16 6.02 6.00
CA GLY A 75 -11.20 6.38 4.57
C GLY A 75 -10.20 7.45 4.18
N LEU A 76 -9.86 7.48 2.91
CA LEU A 76 -8.99 8.48 2.27
C LEU A 76 -9.76 9.71 1.78
N ASP A 77 -10.98 9.51 1.33
CA ASP A 77 -11.85 10.57 0.84
C ASP A 77 -12.59 11.29 1.99
N VAL A 78 -13.18 12.43 1.68
CA VAL A 78 -13.94 13.23 2.66
C VAL A 78 -15.16 12.50 3.24
N ALA A 79 -15.75 11.58 2.47
CA ALA A 79 -16.88 10.76 2.91
C ALA A 79 -16.47 9.54 3.74
N ASN A 80 -15.17 9.31 3.94
CA ASN A 80 -14.62 8.16 4.65
C ASN A 80 -14.97 6.81 4.02
N THR A 81 -15.13 6.77 2.71
CA THR A 81 -15.55 5.58 1.97
C THR A 81 -14.38 4.78 1.41
N LEU A 82 -13.25 5.45 1.09
CA LEU A 82 -12.05 4.82 0.56
C LEU A 82 -11.07 4.47 1.67
N PRO A 83 -10.70 3.21 1.86
CA PRO A 83 -9.72 2.82 2.87
C PRO A 83 -8.36 3.52 2.65
N MET A 84 -7.75 4.00 3.71
CA MET A 84 -6.38 4.54 3.66
C MET A 84 -5.35 3.46 3.28
N GLY A 85 -5.65 2.21 3.56
CA GLY A 85 -4.78 1.07 3.31
C GLY A 85 -3.66 0.93 4.33
N SER A 86 -2.73 0.03 4.04
CA SER A 86 -1.59 -0.25 4.89
C SER A 86 -0.50 0.81 4.75
N PHE A 87 0.18 1.09 5.85
CA PHE A 87 1.30 2.03 5.94
C PHE A 87 2.58 1.24 6.18
N GLY A 88 3.46 1.22 5.19
CA GLY A 88 4.84 0.81 5.38
C GLY A 88 5.69 1.98 5.86
N ARG A 89 6.99 1.74 6.07
CA ARG A 89 7.94 2.80 6.37
C ARG A 89 8.03 3.78 5.19
N SER A 90 8.02 5.06 5.49
CA SER A 90 8.26 6.13 4.53
C SER A 90 9.27 7.13 5.08
N LEU A 91 10.32 7.37 4.32
CA LEU A 91 11.35 8.36 4.64
C LEU A 91 11.12 9.69 3.90
N SER A 92 9.96 9.86 3.28
CA SER A 92 9.63 11.12 2.60
C SER A 92 9.49 12.25 3.62
N GLU A 93 10.14 13.37 3.35
CA GLU A 93 10.02 14.58 4.15
C GLU A 93 8.71 15.32 3.87
N ASP A 94 8.15 15.16 2.67
CA ASP A 94 6.89 15.78 2.26
C ASP A 94 5.74 14.78 2.25
N LEU A 95 5.24 14.47 3.44
CA LEU A 95 4.11 13.55 3.61
C LEU A 95 2.78 14.12 3.09
N SER A 96 2.63 15.44 3.03
CA SER A 96 1.43 16.06 2.46
C SER A 96 1.33 15.79 0.97
N SER A 97 2.44 15.94 0.24
CA SER A 97 2.50 15.59 -1.19
C SER A 97 2.26 14.10 -1.43
N VAL A 98 2.79 13.23 -0.59
CA VAL A 98 2.55 11.79 -0.67
C VAL A 98 1.06 11.46 -0.45
N TYR A 99 0.43 12.11 0.51
CA TYR A 99 -1.01 11.96 0.77
C TYR A 99 -1.86 12.41 -0.44
N GLU A 100 -1.60 13.58 -0.99
CA GLU A 100 -2.31 14.09 -2.16
C GLU A 100 -2.16 13.20 -3.38
N GLN A 101 -0.97 12.69 -3.63
CA GLN A 101 -0.73 11.74 -4.72
C GLN A 101 -1.49 10.42 -4.51
N ARG A 102 -1.57 9.95 -3.27
CA ARG A 102 -2.28 8.72 -2.92
C ARG A 102 -3.79 8.91 -3.05
N LEU A 103 -4.30 10.04 -2.59
CA LEU A 103 -5.70 10.41 -2.73
C LEU A 103 -6.09 10.52 -4.21
N SER A 104 -5.34 11.26 -4.99
CA SER A 104 -5.59 11.44 -6.43
C SER A 104 -5.61 10.12 -7.19
N ARG A 105 -4.70 9.20 -6.88
CA ARG A 105 -4.70 7.87 -7.48
C ARG A 105 -5.95 7.06 -7.14
N ARG A 106 -6.43 7.14 -5.90
CA ARG A 106 -7.62 6.39 -5.48
C ARG A 106 -8.91 7.01 -5.99
N VAL A 107 -9.02 8.32 -5.98
CA VAL A 107 -10.16 9.04 -6.56
C VAL A 107 -10.21 8.79 -8.06
N GLY A 108 -9.08 8.85 -8.77
CA GLY A 108 -9.01 8.51 -10.19
C GLY A 108 -9.44 7.07 -10.51
N LEU A 109 -9.23 6.13 -9.61
CA LEU A 109 -9.73 4.76 -9.76
C LEU A 109 -11.26 4.65 -9.60
N ASN A 110 -11.89 5.58 -8.91
CA ASN A 110 -13.34 5.59 -8.68
C ASN A 110 -14.12 6.44 -9.70
N GLU A 111 -13.48 7.45 -10.30
CA GLU A 111 -14.12 8.33 -11.28
C GLU A 111 -13.90 7.85 -12.73
N SER A 112 -14.52 6.77 -13.14
CA SER A 112 -14.42 6.26 -14.53
C SER A 112 -12.98 6.12 -15.09
N ALA A 113 -11.99 6.02 -14.24
CA ALA A 113 -10.60 5.72 -14.63
C ALA A 113 -10.48 4.33 -15.30
N GLU A 114 -11.53 3.53 -15.25
CA GLU A 114 -11.58 2.22 -15.89
C GLU A 114 -11.21 2.28 -17.37
N ASP A 115 -11.50 3.40 -18.05
CA ASP A 115 -11.24 3.57 -19.47
C ASP A 115 -9.92 4.30 -19.81
N LYS A 116 -9.16 4.72 -18.77
CA LYS A 116 -7.90 5.42 -19.00
C LYS A 116 -6.72 4.45 -19.09
N SER A 117 -5.95 4.56 -20.16
CA SER A 117 -4.68 3.84 -20.28
C SER A 117 -3.69 4.31 -19.22
N LEU A 118 -2.88 3.39 -18.72
CA LEU A 118 -1.83 3.65 -17.74
C LEU A 118 -0.54 2.98 -18.21
N SER A 119 0.58 3.70 -18.16
CA SER A 119 1.91 3.09 -18.28
C SER A 119 2.59 3.08 -16.92
N ALA A 120 3.08 1.92 -16.51
CA ALA A 120 3.75 1.74 -15.23
C ALA A 120 4.92 0.78 -15.35
N ASN A 121 5.95 1.02 -14.53
CA ASN A 121 7.03 0.07 -14.34
C ASN A 121 6.61 -0.98 -13.31
N VAL A 122 6.67 -2.23 -13.71
CA VAL A 122 6.32 -3.38 -12.88
C VAL A 122 7.55 -4.22 -12.65
N THR A 123 7.85 -4.55 -11.40
CA THR A 123 8.92 -5.49 -11.07
C THR A 123 8.36 -6.91 -11.08
N LEU A 124 8.90 -7.74 -11.94
CA LEU A 124 8.57 -9.15 -12.09
C LEU A 124 9.67 -9.99 -11.44
N TYR A 125 9.29 -11.07 -10.77
CA TYR A 125 10.21 -11.96 -10.09
C TYR A 125 10.13 -13.35 -10.72
N TYR A 126 11.28 -13.91 -11.05
CA TYR A 126 11.43 -15.22 -11.68
C TYR A 126 12.27 -16.14 -10.81
N PRO A 127 11.90 -17.42 -10.67
CA PRO A 127 12.75 -18.37 -9.99
C PRO A 127 14.04 -18.60 -10.78
N LEU A 128 15.15 -18.75 -10.08
CA LEU A 128 16.42 -19.18 -10.66
C LEU A 128 16.47 -20.69 -10.77
N ALA A 129 16.97 -21.22 -11.91
CA ALA A 129 17.15 -22.64 -12.06
C ALA A 129 18.27 -23.14 -11.15
N GLY A 130 17.98 -24.20 -10.37
CA GLY A 130 18.99 -24.91 -9.59
C GLY A 130 19.51 -24.22 -8.32
N VAL A 131 18.99 -23.03 -7.98
CA VAL A 131 19.33 -22.29 -6.75
C VAL A 131 18.09 -21.73 -6.09
N PRO A 132 18.03 -21.66 -4.74
CA PRO A 132 16.89 -21.09 -4.03
C PRO A 132 16.97 -19.54 -4.07
N GLY A 133 16.62 -18.94 -5.20
CA GLY A 133 16.69 -17.49 -5.39
C GLY A 133 15.72 -17.00 -6.45
N LEU A 134 15.56 -15.68 -6.49
CA LEU A 134 14.72 -14.98 -7.44
C LEU A 134 15.55 -13.98 -8.25
N LEU A 135 15.30 -13.94 -9.57
CA LEU A 135 15.71 -12.85 -10.42
C LEU A 135 14.60 -11.81 -10.46
N SER A 136 14.92 -10.54 -10.31
CA SER A 136 13.98 -9.44 -10.51
C SER A 136 14.26 -8.71 -11.81
N GLU A 137 13.22 -8.39 -12.56
CA GLU A 137 13.27 -7.62 -13.80
C GLU A 137 12.20 -6.55 -13.79
N VAL A 138 12.58 -5.31 -14.15
CA VAL A 138 11.61 -4.20 -14.28
C VAL A 138 11.18 -4.11 -15.74
N ARG A 139 9.86 -4.18 -15.98
CA ARG A 139 9.25 -3.97 -17.30
C ARG A 139 8.30 -2.79 -17.28
N SER A 140 8.38 -1.96 -18.32
CA SER A 140 7.39 -0.93 -18.59
C SER A 140 6.18 -1.58 -19.27
N LEU A 141 5.04 -1.56 -18.60
CA LEU A 141 3.78 -2.10 -19.12
C LEU A 141 2.82 -0.96 -19.42
N SER A 142 2.12 -1.09 -20.55
CA SER A 142 1.01 -0.18 -20.90
C SER A 142 -0.31 -0.93 -20.74
N PHE A 143 -1.12 -0.49 -19.78
CA PHE A 143 -2.44 -1.03 -19.51
C PHE A 143 -3.48 -0.25 -20.30
N ALA A 144 -4.35 -0.95 -21.02
CA ALA A 144 -5.42 -0.32 -21.81
C ALA A 144 -6.48 0.35 -20.91
N ASN A 145 -6.65 -0.17 -19.70
CA ASN A 145 -7.54 0.37 -18.67
C ASN A 145 -6.95 0.13 -17.29
N GLN A 146 -7.58 0.68 -16.26
CA GLN A 146 -7.12 0.56 -14.87
C GLN A 146 -8.01 -0.37 -14.03
N LYS A 147 -8.76 -1.26 -14.66
CA LYS A 147 -9.48 -2.31 -13.94
C LYS A 147 -8.48 -3.28 -13.30
N PRO A 148 -8.52 -3.47 -11.98
CA PRO A 148 -7.56 -4.34 -11.31
C PRO A 148 -7.49 -5.75 -11.90
N SER A 149 -8.62 -6.33 -12.28
CA SER A 149 -8.68 -7.65 -12.93
C SER A 149 -7.86 -7.70 -14.22
N ASP A 150 -8.05 -6.71 -15.10
CA ASP A 150 -7.39 -6.66 -16.41
C ASP A 150 -5.90 -6.38 -16.26
N MET A 151 -5.52 -5.51 -15.32
CA MET A 151 -4.12 -5.24 -15.00
C MET A 151 -3.43 -6.50 -14.47
N ILE A 152 -4.05 -7.24 -13.57
CA ILE A 152 -3.51 -8.50 -13.02
C ILE A 152 -3.33 -9.52 -14.14
N VAL A 153 -4.32 -9.72 -15.00
CA VAL A 153 -4.22 -10.64 -16.15
C VAL A 153 -3.04 -10.27 -17.05
N GLN A 154 -2.85 -8.98 -17.32
CA GLN A 154 -1.72 -8.54 -18.15
C GLN A 154 -0.39 -8.78 -17.47
N ILE A 155 -0.25 -8.50 -16.18
CA ILE A 155 0.97 -8.78 -15.41
C ILE A 155 1.27 -10.30 -15.42
N MET A 156 0.25 -11.13 -15.22
CA MET A 156 0.42 -12.59 -15.26
C MET A 156 0.85 -13.08 -16.63
N ARG A 157 0.33 -12.49 -17.71
CA ARG A 157 0.79 -12.77 -19.08
C ARG A 157 2.26 -12.39 -19.29
N GLU A 158 2.70 -11.26 -18.74
CA GLU A 158 4.11 -10.86 -18.80
C GLU A 158 5.00 -11.82 -18.01
N LEU A 159 4.58 -12.23 -16.82
CA LEU A 159 5.28 -13.25 -16.03
C LEU A 159 5.43 -14.57 -16.79
N SER A 160 4.39 -15.00 -17.51
CA SER A 160 4.41 -16.26 -18.28
C SER A 160 5.37 -16.25 -19.47
N LYS A 161 5.82 -15.07 -19.93
CA LYS A 161 6.81 -14.96 -21.02
C LYS A 161 8.24 -15.31 -20.58
N GLY A 162 8.46 -15.39 -19.26
CA GLY A 162 9.80 -15.59 -18.69
C GLY A 162 10.65 -14.33 -18.63
N ALA A 163 11.84 -14.44 -18.06
CA ALA A 163 12.80 -13.36 -17.97
C ALA A 163 13.41 -13.04 -19.35
N SER A 164 13.70 -11.74 -19.59
CA SER A 164 14.31 -11.30 -20.88
C SER A 164 15.79 -11.61 -20.95
N VAL A 165 16.46 -11.86 -19.82
CA VAL A 165 17.91 -12.08 -19.75
C VAL A 165 18.22 -13.53 -20.10
N SER A 166 18.80 -13.73 -21.27
CA SER A 166 19.09 -15.07 -21.85
C SER A 166 20.28 -15.80 -21.22
N GLU A 167 21.02 -15.19 -20.31
CA GLU A 167 22.22 -15.81 -19.69
C GLU A 167 21.93 -16.53 -18.37
N ILE A 168 20.71 -16.41 -17.86
CA ILE A 168 20.27 -17.07 -16.62
C ILE A 168 19.10 -17.97 -16.99
N ASP A 169 19.29 -19.27 -16.78
CA ASP A 169 18.24 -20.29 -16.97
C ASP A 169 17.12 -20.04 -15.96
N SER A 170 16.17 -19.18 -16.31
CA SER A 170 14.94 -19.01 -15.54
C SER A 170 13.81 -19.65 -16.33
N PRO A 171 13.26 -20.78 -15.85
CA PRO A 171 12.16 -21.42 -16.54
C PRO A 171 10.95 -20.50 -16.58
N PRO A 172 10.18 -20.47 -17.69
CA PRO A 172 8.93 -19.72 -17.73
C PRO A 172 7.98 -20.25 -16.67
N LEU A 173 7.32 -19.34 -15.98
CA LEU A 173 6.23 -19.71 -15.07
C LEU A 173 5.06 -20.19 -15.90
N ASN A 174 4.78 -21.49 -15.88
CA ASN A 174 3.57 -22.06 -16.48
C ASN A 174 2.35 -21.65 -15.63
N LEU A 175 1.81 -20.48 -15.96
CA LEU A 175 0.62 -19.94 -15.32
C LEU A 175 -0.60 -20.27 -16.18
N LEU A 176 -1.62 -20.89 -15.60
CA LEU A 176 -2.92 -21.10 -16.24
C LEU A 176 -3.66 -19.75 -16.29
N VAL A 177 -3.28 -18.90 -17.24
CA VAL A 177 -3.93 -17.59 -17.46
C VAL A 177 -5.35 -17.75 -17.97
N GLU A 178 -5.69 -18.91 -18.55
CA GLU A 178 -7.01 -19.22 -19.11
C GLU A 178 -8.15 -19.24 -18.08
N MET A 179 -7.83 -19.36 -16.79
CA MET A 179 -8.82 -19.36 -15.71
C MET A 179 -9.25 -17.97 -15.25
N LEU A 180 -8.63 -16.91 -15.80
CA LEU A 180 -8.87 -15.51 -15.40
C LEU A 180 -9.62 -14.69 -16.46
N THR A 181 -10.07 -15.32 -17.52
CA THR A 181 -10.88 -14.69 -18.57
C THR A 181 -12.36 -15.01 -18.44
#